data_318e37395226383f4ba86809d82fdb0e
#
_entry.id   318e37395226383f4ba86809d82fdb0e
#
_cell.length_a   1.000
_cell.length_b   1.000
_cell.length_c   1.000
_cell.angle_alpha   90.00
_cell.angle_beta   90.00
_cell.angle_gamma   90.00
#
_symmetry.space_group_name_H-M   'P 1'
#
loop_
_entity.id
_entity.type
_entity.pdbx_description
1 polymer ?
#
loop_
_entity_poly.entity_id
_entity_poly.type
_entity_poly.pdbx_seq_one_letter_code
_entity_poly.pdbx_strand_id
1 'polypeptide(L)'
;MNDRTSMPDPTTRRLVLGDHVLDLVEGELRTADGRLAGLRRRSLELLLELGARSGQVVSRDDLLRQVWPGLVVGDDSITQAVADIRRVLGDAEHRLLQTVARRGYALVPGGPSVPPPGAAPEATAAAAAAVAAAEAALPPVAGIPRRSRWIAAGTLLALLLGAAIWLSMRPVAPSAAGSPVSLPLPASTPALSIVVLPLQMESGARDSVWFADVLHGDLITEVSQVLDSVVIARDTAFTYRDRDVDPRQVARELGVRYVVRGTLRRDAERVRMSLFLIDGESGAQRWSERYDFDRAVLPQVLDDLAVTIGRLLQGALYRSGAERRAALSVSEASADDLSMRAIALWFRGVNQENIQEAMGYAERAVALDPDSFRGWAALAFMGVQSLMNGWATDRETIQRRTVEAGRQLERLDSEAHNTYQSRVIQAFLAKDWPAMVRLAEAWAARHRHPTAFGALGGALTLNGRHDEAPAQLEQALRLSPLDPFRGEWLYRLSLAHFVGGRYEQARDWGRKAEATNPRLPWPPVHAAALLRLGERAEAKETLNRVLSRHAELTLAKIEQRLPSQQPTFAEGRDRLTASLRELGLR
;
A
#
# COMPACT_ATOMS: atom_id res chain seq x y z
N MET A 1 -44.14 6.76 -39.46
CA MET A 1 -44.54 7.04 -38.06
C MET A 1 -43.27 7.05 -37.22
N ASN A 2 -42.88 8.26 -36.84
CA ASN A 2 -41.59 8.57 -36.19
C ASN A 2 -41.54 8.06 -34.77
N ASP A 3 -40.53 7.27 -34.47
CA ASP A 3 -40.09 7.10 -33.07
C ASP A 3 -38.74 7.80 -32.92
N ARG A 4 -38.84 9.04 -32.44
CA ARG A 4 -37.67 9.86 -32.08
C ARG A 4 -37.23 9.43 -30.68
N THR A 5 -36.19 8.63 -30.62
CA THR A 5 -35.42 8.44 -29.39
C THR A 5 -34.81 9.81 -29.00
N SER A 6 -35.35 10.40 -27.93
CA SER A 6 -34.87 11.67 -27.40
C SER A 6 -33.44 11.51 -26.90
N MET A 7 -32.51 12.23 -27.51
CA MET A 7 -31.18 12.50 -26.93
C MET A 7 -31.35 13.30 -25.64
N PRO A 8 -30.61 13.02 -24.56
CA PRO A 8 -30.67 13.80 -23.34
C PRO A 8 -30.12 15.22 -23.59
N ASP A 9 -30.82 16.19 -22.99
CA ASP A 9 -30.57 17.63 -23.03
C ASP A 9 -29.12 17.96 -22.60
N PRO A 10 -28.37 18.80 -23.33
CA PRO A 10 -26.99 19.16 -23.03
C PRO A 10 -26.79 20.03 -21.78
N THR A 11 -27.85 20.31 -21.01
CA THR A 11 -27.78 21.14 -19.79
C THR A 11 -27.51 20.38 -18.48
N THR A 12 -27.49 19.04 -18.49
CA THR A 12 -27.26 18.28 -17.25
C THR A 12 -25.79 17.89 -17.07
N ARG A 13 -24.93 18.89 -16.95
CA ARG A 13 -23.49 18.67 -16.64
C ARG A 13 -23.19 18.60 -15.16
N ARG A 14 -24.17 18.92 -14.28
CA ARG A 14 -24.03 18.93 -12.81
C ARG A 14 -25.16 18.13 -12.18
N LEU A 15 -24.77 17.22 -11.27
CA LEU A 15 -25.71 16.39 -10.52
C LEU A 15 -25.69 16.80 -9.05
N VAL A 16 -26.87 17.06 -8.50
CA VAL A 16 -27.02 17.35 -7.04
C VAL A 16 -27.18 16.03 -6.30
N LEU A 17 -26.29 15.77 -5.34
CA LEU A 17 -26.22 14.55 -4.55
C LEU A 17 -26.27 14.91 -3.06
N GLY A 18 -27.48 15.11 -2.53
CA GLY A 18 -27.65 15.65 -1.16
C GLY A 18 -27.03 17.05 -1.03
N ASP A 19 -26.09 17.20 -0.10
CA ASP A 19 -25.36 18.46 0.13
C ASP A 19 -24.13 18.63 -0.78
N HIS A 20 -24.01 17.81 -1.84
CA HIS A 20 -22.87 17.84 -2.76
C HIS A 20 -23.35 18.06 -4.20
N VAL A 21 -22.46 18.63 -5.00
CA VAL A 21 -22.64 18.81 -6.45
C VAL A 21 -21.52 18.09 -7.18
N LEU A 22 -21.87 17.11 -8.00
CA LEU A 22 -20.95 16.43 -8.89
C LEU A 22 -20.94 17.14 -10.24
N ASP A 23 -19.81 17.75 -10.61
CA ASP A 23 -19.57 18.33 -11.91
C ASP A 23 -18.93 17.30 -12.85
N LEU A 24 -19.68 16.84 -13.85
CA LEU A 24 -19.21 15.80 -14.79
C LEU A 24 -18.21 16.33 -15.83
N VAL A 25 -18.11 17.66 -15.99
CA VAL A 25 -17.17 18.29 -16.93
C VAL A 25 -15.84 18.57 -16.28
N GLU A 26 -15.88 19.19 -15.09
CA GLU A 26 -14.69 19.47 -14.30
C GLU A 26 -14.13 18.20 -13.64
N GLY A 27 -14.94 17.13 -13.56
CA GLY A 27 -14.55 15.88 -12.90
C GLY A 27 -14.38 16.01 -11.39
N GLU A 28 -15.19 16.87 -10.74
CA GLU A 28 -15.04 17.23 -9.34
C GLU A 28 -16.34 17.04 -8.55
N LEU A 29 -16.20 16.63 -7.29
CA LEU A 29 -17.28 16.65 -6.31
C LEU A 29 -17.05 17.82 -5.35
N ARG A 30 -18.05 18.71 -5.23
CA ARG A 30 -18.01 19.87 -4.34
C ARG A 30 -19.11 19.81 -3.29
N THR A 31 -18.84 20.31 -2.10
CA THR A 31 -19.83 20.52 -1.05
C THR A 31 -20.68 21.75 -1.38
N ALA A 32 -21.83 21.93 -0.70
CA ALA A 32 -22.74 23.06 -0.93
C ALA A 32 -22.08 24.46 -0.75
N ASP A 33 -21.00 24.53 0.07
CA ASP A 33 -20.19 25.74 0.27
C ASP A 33 -19.08 25.91 -0.80
N GLY A 34 -19.08 25.08 -1.85
CA GLY A 34 -18.17 25.17 -3.00
C GLY A 34 -16.78 24.56 -2.80
N ARG A 35 -16.46 23.98 -1.65
CA ARG A 35 -15.19 23.31 -1.40
C ARG A 35 -15.13 21.95 -2.06
N LEU A 36 -13.92 21.51 -2.46
CA LEU A 36 -13.72 20.16 -2.99
C LEU A 36 -13.97 19.13 -1.88
N ALA A 37 -14.84 18.17 -2.15
CA ALA A 37 -15.06 17.05 -1.26
C ALA A 37 -13.87 16.07 -1.35
N GLY A 38 -13.34 15.66 -0.20
CA GLY A 38 -12.16 14.80 -0.10
C GLY A 38 -12.46 13.34 -0.45
N LEU A 39 -12.73 13.06 -1.73
CA LEU A 39 -12.96 11.71 -2.24
C LEU A 39 -11.67 11.15 -2.86
N ARG A 40 -11.37 9.87 -2.62
CA ARG A 40 -10.23 9.21 -3.24
C ARG A 40 -10.39 9.16 -4.75
N ARG A 41 -9.30 9.25 -5.49
CA ARG A 41 -9.31 9.33 -6.96
C ARG A 41 -10.16 8.24 -7.62
N ARG A 42 -10.01 6.97 -7.23
CA ARG A 42 -10.79 5.86 -7.80
C ARG A 42 -12.27 5.90 -7.41
N SER A 43 -12.56 6.35 -6.20
CA SER A 43 -13.94 6.58 -5.75
C SER A 43 -14.59 7.73 -6.53
N LEU A 44 -13.83 8.79 -6.85
CA LEU A 44 -14.31 9.88 -7.68
C LEU A 44 -14.54 9.42 -9.14
N GLU A 45 -13.60 8.68 -9.73
CA GLU A 45 -13.74 8.09 -11.07
C GLU A 45 -14.97 7.17 -11.14
N LEU A 46 -15.21 6.35 -10.10
CA LEU A 46 -16.42 5.51 -10.00
C LEU A 46 -17.69 6.36 -9.92
N LEU A 47 -17.68 7.43 -9.14
CA LEU A 47 -18.81 8.33 -8.98
C LEU A 47 -19.12 9.09 -10.28
N LEU A 48 -18.10 9.52 -11.02
CA LEU A 48 -18.25 10.16 -12.33
C LEU A 48 -18.84 9.21 -13.37
N GLU A 49 -18.39 7.95 -13.39
CA GLU A 49 -18.91 6.93 -14.31
C GLU A 49 -20.38 6.60 -14.02
N LEU A 50 -20.75 6.48 -12.74
CA LEU A 50 -22.13 6.31 -12.31
C LEU A 50 -22.96 7.57 -12.57
N GLY A 51 -22.38 8.75 -12.42
CA GLY A 51 -23.01 10.04 -12.71
C GLY A 51 -23.32 10.22 -14.18
N ALA A 52 -22.40 9.85 -15.07
CA ALA A 52 -22.61 9.86 -16.52
C ALA A 52 -23.76 8.97 -16.98
N ARG A 53 -24.08 7.92 -16.19
CA ARG A 53 -25.19 6.96 -16.40
C ARG A 53 -26.24 7.05 -15.32
N SER A 54 -26.48 8.25 -14.82
CA SER A 54 -27.41 8.52 -13.72
C SER A 54 -28.78 7.87 -13.96
N GLY A 55 -29.34 7.22 -12.94
CA GLY A 55 -30.59 6.47 -13.02
C GLY A 55 -30.51 5.09 -13.68
N GLN A 56 -29.36 4.70 -14.23
CA GLN A 56 -29.17 3.38 -14.84
C GLN A 56 -28.37 2.46 -13.91
N VAL A 57 -28.67 1.16 -13.98
CA VAL A 57 -27.87 0.14 -13.28
C VAL A 57 -26.64 -0.19 -14.11
N VAL A 58 -25.45 0.12 -13.59
CA VAL A 58 -24.18 -0.23 -14.21
C VAL A 58 -23.64 -1.50 -13.57
N SER A 59 -23.25 -2.48 -14.41
CA SER A 59 -22.76 -3.76 -13.91
C SER A 59 -21.40 -3.62 -13.22
N ARG A 60 -21.09 -4.54 -12.30
CA ARG A 60 -19.77 -4.57 -11.64
C ARG A 60 -18.63 -4.71 -12.63
N ASP A 61 -18.79 -5.57 -13.63
CA ASP A 61 -17.79 -5.82 -14.66
C ASP A 61 -17.56 -4.57 -15.53
N ASP A 62 -18.60 -3.80 -15.84
CA ASP A 62 -18.47 -2.55 -16.58
C ASP A 62 -17.74 -1.50 -15.76
N LEU A 63 -18.07 -1.36 -14.47
CA LEU A 63 -17.39 -0.44 -13.57
C LEU A 63 -15.92 -0.82 -13.39
N LEU A 64 -15.60 -2.10 -13.28
CA LEU A 64 -14.22 -2.58 -13.21
C LEU A 64 -13.44 -2.22 -14.47
N ARG A 65 -14.01 -2.46 -15.64
CA ARG A 65 -13.35 -2.15 -16.93
C ARG A 65 -13.11 -0.65 -17.12
N GLN A 66 -14.06 0.19 -16.71
CA GLN A 66 -13.98 1.64 -16.94
C GLN A 66 -13.09 2.35 -15.91
N VAL A 67 -13.23 1.99 -14.63
CA VAL A 67 -12.54 2.68 -13.54
C VAL A 67 -11.16 2.08 -13.25
N TRP A 68 -10.96 0.78 -13.54
CA TRP A 68 -9.68 0.08 -13.35
C TRP A 68 -9.17 -0.59 -14.64
N PRO A 69 -9.03 0.13 -15.77
CA PRO A 69 -8.62 -0.47 -17.04
C PRO A 69 -7.23 -1.10 -16.92
N GLY A 70 -7.13 -2.38 -17.32
CA GLY A 70 -5.87 -3.12 -17.29
C GLY A 70 -5.39 -3.55 -15.90
N LEU A 71 -6.19 -3.36 -14.86
CA LEU A 71 -5.92 -3.86 -13.51
C LEU A 71 -6.86 -5.03 -13.21
N VAL A 72 -6.32 -6.14 -12.76
CA VAL A 72 -7.11 -7.24 -12.20
C VAL A 72 -7.43 -6.89 -10.75
N VAL A 73 -8.55 -6.20 -10.55
CA VAL A 73 -9.05 -5.83 -9.21
C VAL A 73 -10.29 -6.66 -8.90
N GLY A 74 -10.42 -7.12 -7.65
CA GLY A 74 -11.58 -7.88 -7.20
C GLY A 74 -12.78 -6.98 -6.86
N ASP A 75 -13.93 -7.62 -6.65
CA ASP A 75 -15.21 -6.99 -6.22
C ASP A 75 -15.07 -6.11 -4.96
N ASP A 76 -14.08 -6.40 -4.11
CA ASP A 76 -13.78 -5.63 -2.90
C ASP A 76 -13.36 -4.18 -3.22
N SER A 77 -12.69 -3.95 -4.36
CA SER A 77 -12.27 -2.61 -4.78
C SER A 77 -13.45 -1.71 -5.12
N ILE A 78 -14.48 -2.26 -5.78
CA ILE A 78 -15.74 -1.52 -6.01
C ILE A 78 -16.47 -1.32 -4.68
N THR A 79 -16.56 -2.34 -3.85
CA THR A 79 -17.25 -2.28 -2.56
C THR A 79 -16.62 -1.20 -1.67
N GLN A 80 -15.29 -1.10 -1.66
CA GLN A 80 -14.56 -0.10 -0.91
C GLN A 80 -14.74 1.31 -1.47
N ALA A 81 -14.73 1.46 -2.81
CA ALA A 81 -15.01 2.74 -3.47
C ALA A 81 -16.44 3.21 -3.23
N VAL A 82 -17.41 2.31 -3.28
CA VAL A 82 -18.83 2.58 -2.96
C VAL A 82 -19.00 3.01 -1.50
N ALA A 83 -18.33 2.33 -0.56
CA ALA A 83 -18.37 2.70 0.85
C ALA A 83 -17.75 4.10 1.09
N ASP A 84 -16.67 4.42 0.39
CA ASP A 84 -16.01 5.73 0.44
C ASP A 84 -16.92 6.85 -0.08
N ILE A 85 -17.59 6.62 -1.21
CA ILE A 85 -18.58 7.54 -1.79
C ILE A 85 -19.74 7.78 -0.82
N ARG A 86 -20.34 6.73 -0.28
CA ARG A 86 -21.47 6.83 0.66
C ARG A 86 -21.10 7.61 1.91
N ARG A 87 -19.90 7.37 2.44
CA ARG A 87 -19.40 8.08 3.60
C ARG A 87 -19.24 9.58 3.32
N VAL A 88 -18.68 9.97 2.18
CA VAL A 88 -18.49 11.37 1.80
C VAL A 88 -19.82 12.06 1.50
N LEU A 89 -20.75 11.38 0.82
CA LEU A 89 -22.09 11.92 0.52
C LEU A 89 -23.05 11.91 1.73
N GLY A 90 -22.68 11.29 2.86
CA GLY A 90 -23.58 11.08 3.99
C GLY A 90 -24.75 10.12 3.69
N ASP A 91 -24.59 9.24 2.69
CA ASP A 91 -25.63 8.32 2.19
C ASP A 91 -25.68 7.01 2.99
N ALA A 92 -25.91 7.13 4.31
CA ALA A 92 -26.01 5.98 5.21
C ALA A 92 -27.20 5.05 4.90
N GLU A 93 -28.26 5.59 4.32
CA GLU A 93 -29.47 4.84 3.96
C GLU A 93 -29.46 4.32 2.51
N HIS A 94 -28.34 4.48 1.80
CA HIS A 94 -28.12 4.00 0.42
C HIS A 94 -29.16 4.51 -0.60
N ARG A 95 -29.63 5.75 -0.40
CA ARG A 95 -30.67 6.36 -1.23
C ARG A 95 -30.12 6.97 -2.51
N LEU A 96 -28.91 7.58 -2.42
CA LEU A 96 -28.24 8.19 -3.57
C LEU A 96 -27.47 7.14 -4.39
N LEU A 97 -26.67 6.31 -3.72
CA LEU A 97 -25.90 5.25 -4.36
C LEU A 97 -26.48 3.89 -3.97
N GLN A 98 -27.33 3.35 -4.83
CA GLN A 98 -28.06 2.11 -4.59
C GLN A 98 -27.27 0.87 -5.03
N THR A 99 -27.33 -0.20 -4.24
CA THR A 99 -26.84 -1.53 -4.64
C THR A 99 -28.00 -2.34 -5.21
N VAL A 100 -27.90 -2.74 -6.47
CA VAL A 100 -28.88 -3.62 -7.11
C VAL A 100 -28.33 -5.05 -7.07
N ALA A 101 -28.93 -5.89 -6.22
CA ALA A 101 -28.46 -7.26 -5.97
C ALA A 101 -28.21 -8.04 -7.27
N ARG A 102 -27.01 -8.63 -7.39
CA ARG A 102 -26.54 -9.41 -8.55
C ARG A 102 -26.45 -8.65 -9.89
N ARG A 103 -26.74 -7.35 -9.93
CA ARG A 103 -26.75 -6.56 -11.16
C ARG A 103 -25.71 -5.44 -11.17
N GLY A 104 -25.41 -4.80 -10.04
CA GLY A 104 -24.43 -3.73 -9.96
C GLY A 104 -24.87 -2.57 -9.07
N TYR A 105 -24.58 -1.34 -9.49
CA TYR A 105 -24.86 -0.12 -8.75
C TYR A 105 -25.58 0.90 -9.62
N ALA A 106 -26.39 1.76 -8.99
CA ALA A 106 -27.07 2.87 -9.65
C ALA A 106 -26.95 4.14 -8.81
N LEU A 107 -26.64 5.26 -9.45
CA LEU A 107 -26.66 6.58 -8.82
C LEU A 107 -28.00 7.25 -9.16
N VAL A 108 -28.76 7.63 -8.12
CA VAL A 108 -30.06 8.30 -8.24
C VAL A 108 -29.92 9.71 -7.67
N PRO A 109 -29.74 10.75 -8.51
CA PRO A 109 -29.70 12.14 -8.07
C PRO A 109 -31.08 12.57 -7.56
N GLY A 110 -31.11 13.41 -6.52
CA GLY A 110 -32.34 13.93 -5.97
C GLY A 110 -33.06 12.95 -5.04
N GLY A 111 -32.42 12.55 -3.95
CA GLY A 111 -33.13 12.03 -2.78
C GLY A 111 -34.10 13.11 -2.26
N PRO A 112 -35.28 12.75 -1.73
CA PRO A 112 -36.36 13.69 -1.44
C PRO A 112 -35.88 14.74 -0.43
N SER A 113 -36.10 16.01 -0.77
CA SER A 113 -36.15 17.11 0.18
C SER A 113 -37.04 16.71 1.34
N VAL A 114 -36.58 16.96 2.58
CA VAL A 114 -37.29 16.76 3.84
C VAL A 114 -38.77 17.15 3.69
N PRO A 115 -39.75 16.23 3.93
CA PRO A 115 -41.13 16.64 4.07
C PRO A 115 -41.29 17.31 5.44
N PRO A 116 -42.21 18.30 5.55
CA PRO A 116 -42.51 18.97 6.81
C PRO A 116 -43.07 17.98 7.85
N PRO A 117 -42.91 18.26 9.16
CA PRO A 117 -43.29 17.36 10.23
C PRO A 117 -44.84 17.23 10.31
N GLY A 118 -45.34 16.06 9.99
CA GLY A 118 -46.78 15.78 10.14
C GLY A 118 -47.29 14.76 9.16
N ALA A 119 -47.02 13.50 9.38
CA ALA A 119 -47.87 12.35 9.06
C ALA A 119 -47.15 11.06 9.45
N ALA A 120 -47.51 10.50 10.59
CA ALA A 120 -47.13 9.14 10.98
C ALA A 120 -47.94 8.12 10.20
N PRO A 121 -47.35 7.01 9.73
CA PRO A 121 -48.11 5.84 9.42
C PRO A 121 -48.13 4.89 10.63
N GLU A 122 -49.33 4.54 11.04
CA GLU A 122 -49.69 3.49 11.97
C GLU A 122 -49.16 2.12 11.53
N ALA A 123 -48.03 1.71 12.07
CA ALA A 123 -47.57 0.31 11.97
C ALA A 123 -46.63 -0.12 13.13
N THR A 124 -46.49 0.70 14.17
CA THR A 124 -45.62 0.36 15.32
C THR A 124 -46.39 0.07 16.61
N ALA A 125 -47.72 0.11 16.60
CA ALA A 125 -48.52 -0.12 17.80
C ALA A 125 -48.81 -1.61 18.08
N ALA A 126 -48.63 -2.51 17.13
CA ALA A 126 -48.88 -3.95 17.31
C ALA A 126 -47.73 -4.74 17.97
N ALA A 127 -46.50 -4.25 17.86
CA ALA A 127 -45.33 -4.91 18.45
C ALA A 127 -45.08 -4.54 19.93
N ALA A 128 -45.51 -3.35 20.36
CA ALA A 128 -45.38 -2.91 21.74
C ALA A 128 -46.47 -3.50 22.67
N ALA A 129 -47.62 -3.88 22.12
CA ALA A 129 -48.69 -4.47 22.88
C ALA A 129 -48.47 -5.99 23.20
N ALA A 130 -47.63 -6.67 22.43
CA ALA A 130 -47.30 -8.08 22.65
C ALA A 130 -46.27 -8.31 23.77
N VAL A 131 -45.42 -7.32 24.09
CA VAL A 131 -44.44 -7.43 25.16
C VAL A 131 -45.04 -7.07 26.52
N ALA A 132 -46.03 -6.16 26.58
CA ALA A 132 -46.70 -5.78 27.81
C ALA A 132 -47.72 -6.83 28.32
N ALA A 133 -48.17 -7.74 27.45
CA ALA A 133 -49.13 -8.80 27.83
C ALA A 133 -48.45 -10.06 28.41
N ALA A 134 -47.15 -10.20 28.33
CA ALA A 134 -46.41 -11.35 28.83
C ALA A 134 -45.94 -11.20 30.30
N GLU A 135 -46.04 -10.02 30.90
CA GLU A 135 -45.56 -9.71 32.22
C GLU A 135 -46.63 -9.74 33.35
N ALA A 136 -47.92 -9.98 32.98
CA ALA A 136 -49.06 -9.89 33.90
C ALA A 136 -49.69 -11.24 34.33
N ALA A 137 -49.06 -12.39 34.12
CA ALA A 137 -49.65 -13.69 34.44
C ALA A 137 -48.72 -14.58 35.27
N LEU A 138 -48.49 -14.22 36.52
CA LEU A 138 -48.01 -15.19 37.53
C LEU A 138 -48.92 -15.13 38.77
N PRO A 139 -49.56 -16.25 39.17
CA PRO A 139 -50.44 -16.29 40.35
C PRO A 139 -49.64 -16.39 41.66
N PRO A 140 -50.21 -15.95 42.80
CA PRO A 140 -49.51 -15.93 44.09
C PRO A 140 -49.39 -17.36 44.69
N VAL A 141 -48.22 -17.70 45.12
CA VAL A 141 -47.89 -18.99 45.78
C VAL A 141 -48.46 -19.01 47.19
N ALA A 142 -49.44 -19.90 47.43
CA ALA A 142 -49.99 -20.21 48.73
C ALA A 142 -49.01 -21.06 49.59
N GLY A 143 -49.04 -20.85 50.91
CA GLY A 143 -48.09 -21.40 51.87
C GLY A 143 -48.11 -22.93 52.01
N ILE A 144 -46.95 -23.50 52.26
CA ILE A 144 -46.69 -24.93 52.46
C ILE A 144 -46.79 -25.28 53.95
N PRO A 145 -47.52 -26.32 54.33
CA PRO A 145 -47.66 -26.73 55.72
C PRO A 145 -46.44 -27.51 56.30
N ARG A 146 -46.21 -27.32 57.54
CA ARG A 146 -45.08 -27.73 58.40
C ARG A 146 -44.96 -29.23 58.63
N ARG A 147 -44.81 -30.10 57.61
CA ARG A 147 -44.61 -31.55 57.80
C ARG A 147 -43.54 -32.19 56.90
N SER A 148 -42.46 -31.51 56.60
CA SER A 148 -41.41 -32.08 55.72
C SER A 148 -39.97 -31.73 56.15
N ARG A 149 -39.65 -31.59 57.44
CA ARG A 149 -38.26 -31.30 57.85
C ARG A 149 -37.32 -32.52 57.76
N TRP A 150 -37.85 -33.73 57.54
CA TRP A 150 -37.06 -34.97 57.42
C TRP A 150 -36.78 -35.37 55.95
N ILE A 151 -37.59 -34.92 55.00
CA ILE A 151 -37.36 -35.19 53.59
C ILE A 151 -36.28 -34.25 53.07
N ALA A 152 -36.20 -33.00 53.52
CA ALA A 152 -35.19 -32.03 53.15
C ALA A 152 -33.76 -32.41 53.59
N ALA A 153 -33.60 -33.07 54.70
CA ALA A 153 -32.30 -33.57 55.21
C ALA A 153 -31.78 -34.76 54.38
N GLY A 154 -32.66 -35.64 53.91
CA GLY A 154 -32.31 -36.79 53.07
C GLY A 154 -31.93 -36.39 51.65
N THR A 155 -32.61 -35.41 51.06
CA THR A 155 -32.27 -34.89 49.72
C THR A 155 -30.98 -34.08 49.72
N LEU A 156 -30.68 -33.33 50.78
CA LEU A 156 -29.41 -32.62 50.92
C LEU A 156 -28.23 -33.58 51.05
N LEU A 157 -28.38 -34.65 51.82
CA LEU A 157 -27.34 -35.68 51.96
C LEU A 157 -27.12 -36.45 50.66
N ALA A 158 -28.21 -36.76 49.91
CA ALA A 158 -28.12 -37.42 48.61
C ALA A 158 -27.47 -36.52 47.55
N LEU A 159 -27.74 -35.20 47.58
CA LEU A 159 -27.10 -34.23 46.70
C LEU A 159 -25.62 -34.03 47.04
N LEU A 160 -25.24 -34.03 48.30
CA LEU A 160 -23.84 -33.93 48.73
C LEU A 160 -23.06 -35.22 48.42
N LEU A 161 -23.66 -36.39 48.54
CA LEU A 161 -23.08 -37.67 48.14
C LEU A 161 -22.96 -37.74 46.58
N GLY A 162 -23.97 -37.29 45.85
CA GLY A 162 -23.95 -37.21 44.40
C GLY A 162 -22.88 -36.22 43.90
N ALA A 163 -22.72 -35.08 44.55
CA ALA A 163 -21.67 -34.12 44.25
C ALA A 163 -20.27 -34.66 44.59
N ALA A 164 -20.11 -35.40 45.69
CA ALA A 164 -18.82 -36.03 46.02
C ALA A 164 -18.44 -37.14 45.04
N ILE A 165 -19.40 -37.97 44.62
CA ILE A 165 -19.20 -38.99 43.58
C ILE A 165 -18.91 -38.33 42.22
N TRP A 166 -19.61 -37.24 41.87
CA TRP A 166 -19.37 -36.51 40.65
C TRP A 166 -17.99 -35.82 40.64
N LEU A 167 -17.53 -35.29 41.79
CA LEU A 167 -16.18 -34.75 41.95
C LEU A 167 -15.08 -35.83 41.85
N SER A 168 -15.34 -37.04 42.36
CA SER A 168 -14.39 -38.16 42.32
C SER A 168 -14.38 -38.87 40.94
N MET A 169 -15.42 -38.73 40.14
CA MET A 169 -15.53 -39.24 38.77
C MET A 169 -15.11 -38.25 37.69
N ARG A 170 -14.60 -37.08 38.07
CA ARG A 170 -14.00 -36.22 37.06
C ARG A 170 -12.80 -36.95 36.47
N PRO A 171 -12.78 -37.22 35.13
CA PRO A 171 -11.56 -37.72 34.51
C PRO A 171 -10.47 -36.69 34.81
N VAL A 172 -9.36 -37.15 35.41
CA VAL A 172 -8.15 -36.33 35.47
C VAL A 172 -7.83 -35.96 34.07
N ALA A 173 -8.05 -34.69 33.71
CA ALA A 173 -7.64 -34.17 32.41
C ALA A 173 -6.16 -34.51 32.30
N PRO A 174 -5.71 -35.07 31.15
CA PRO A 174 -4.30 -35.29 30.91
C PRO A 174 -3.62 -33.96 31.18
N SER A 175 -2.62 -33.95 32.05
CA SER A 175 -1.80 -32.80 32.40
C SER A 175 -1.45 -32.09 31.11
N ALA A 176 -1.99 -30.90 30.90
CA ALA A 176 -1.69 -30.11 29.74
C ALA A 176 -0.17 -29.95 29.68
N ALA A 177 0.41 -30.55 28.65
CA ALA A 177 1.79 -30.32 28.29
C ALA A 177 2.02 -28.81 28.31
N GLY A 178 2.97 -28.37 29.14
CA GLY A 178 3.57 -27.04 29.17
C GLY A 178 2.61 -25.88 28.96
N SER A 179 2.21 -25.20 30.02
CA SER A 179 1.75 -23.80 29.84
C SER A 179 2.77 -23.08 28.96
N PRO A 180 2.35 -22.35 27.92
CA PRO A 180 3.30 -21.55 27.18
C PRO A 180 4.01 -20.66 28.23
N VAL A 181 5.34 -20.72 28.24
CA VAL A 181 6.16 -19.83 29.02
C VAL A 181 5.77 -18.43 28.57
N SER A 182 4.99 -17.74 29.40
CA SER A 182 4.71 -16.32 29.19
C SER A 182 6.04 -15.61 29.40
N LEU A 183 6.76 -15.38 28.31
CA LEU A 183 7.88 -14.44 28.32
C LEU A 183 7.33 -13.12 28.85
N PRO A 184 7.99 -12.44 29.80
CA PRO A 184 7.54 -11.13 30.23
C PRO A 184 7.48 -10.25 28.98
N LEU A 185 6.26 -9.81 28.64
CA LEU A 185 6.04 -8.87 27.54
C LEU A 185 6.88 -7.63 27.81
N PRO A 186 7.65 -7.13 26.85
CA PRO A 186 8.34 -5.86 27.01
C PRO A 186 7.31 -4.80 27.42
N ALA A 187 7.68 -3.90 28.30
CA ALA A 187 6.80 -2.86 28.85
C ALA A 187 6.13 -1.97 27.78
N SER A 188 6.59 -2.06 26.54
CA SER A 188 5.95 -1.48 25.35
C SER A 188 6.13 -2.43 24.16
N THR A 189 5.03 -2.76 23.47
CA THR A 189 5.07 -3.51 22.21
C THR A 189 5.86 -2.71 21.16
N PRO A 190 6.92 -3.27 20.54
CA PRO A 190 7.66 -2.56 19.52
C PRO A 190 6.74 -2.11 18.38
N ALA A 191 6.98 -0.92 17.89
CA ALA A 191 6.08 -0.28 16.91
C ALA A 191 5.90 -1.05 15.61
N LEU A 192 6.94 -1.74 15.17
CA LEU A 192 6.97 -2.59 13.98
C LEU A 192 7.19 -4.05 14.38
N SER A 193 6.37 -4.55 15.30
CA SER A 193 6.37 -5.97 15.65
C SER A 193 5.29 -6.71 14.88
N ILE A 194 5.64 -7.85 14.29
CA ILE A 194 4.80 -8.56 13.34
C ILE A 194 4.94 -10.08 13.48
N VAL A 195 3.84 -10.77 13.31
CA VAL A 195 3.81 -12.21 13.06
C VAL A 195 3.20 -12.47 11.68
N VAL A 196 3.85 -13.31 10.90
CA VAL A 196 3.28 -13.88 9.67
C VAL A 196 2.74 -15.26 10.03
N LEU A 197 1.43 -15.44 10.03
CA LEU A 197 0.80 -16.72 10.32
C LEU A 197 0.96 -17.68 9.13
N PRO A 198 1.00 -19.00 9.36
CA PRO A 198 1.00 -19.98 8.29
C PRO A 198 -0.15 -19.75 7.30
N LEU A 199 0.17 -19.83 6.01
CA LEU A 199 -0.82 -19.62 4.95
C LEU A 199 -1.85 -20.76 4.97
N GLN A 200 -3.12 -20.40 4.99
CA GLN A 200 -4.22 -21.37 5.01
C GLN A 200 -4.56 -21.83 3.60
N MET A 201 -4.64 -23.16 3.40
CA MET A 201 -5.04 -23.73 2.11
C MET A 201 -6.56 -23.77 2.00
N GLU A 202 -7.14 -23.10 1.00
CA GLU A 202 -8.59 -23.11 0.73
C GLU A 202 -9.07 -24.41 0.02
N SER A 203 -8.15 -25.18 -0.58
CA SER A 203 -8.47 -26.46 -1.26
C SER A 203 -7.46 -27.54 -0.86
N GLY A 204 -7.98 -28.70 -0.45
CA GLY A 204 -7.29 -29.74 0.27
C GLY A 204 -6.32 -30.64 -0.52
N ALA A 205 -5.52 -30.14 -1.44
CA ALA A 205 -4.47 -30.91 -2.09
C ALA A 205 -3.24 -30.98 -1.16
N ARG A 206 -2.98 -32.14 -0.56
CA ARG A 206 -1.82 -32.41 0.32
C ARG A 206 -0.48 -32.02 -0.33
N ASP A 207 -0.37 -32.11 -1.65
CA ASP A 207 0.82 -31.73 -2.43
C ASP A 207 1.11 -30.23 -2.49
N SER A 208 0.26 -29.40 -1.90
CA SER A 208 0.41 -27.94 -1.93
C SER A 208 0.84 -27.34 -0.58
N VAL A 209 0.82 -28.13 0.49
CA VAL A 209 1.18 -27.67 1.85
C VAL A 209 2.65 -27.27 1.91
N TRP A 210 3.55 -28.04 1.30
CA TRP A 210 4.98 -27.71 1.26
C TRP A 210 5.24 -26.32 0.62
N PHE A 211 4.47 -25.97 -0.42
CA PHE A 211 4.57 -24.69 -1.11
C PHE A 211 4.17 -23.52 -0.18
N ALA A 212 3.05 -23.67 0.53
CA ALA A 212 2.63 -22.68 1.53
C ALA A 212 3.69 -22.50 2.63
N ASP A 213 4.35 -23.59 3.02
CA ASP A 213 5.40 -23.60 4.04
C ASP A 213 6.70 -22.94 3.59
N VAL A 214 7.12 -23.17 2.35
CA VAL A 214 8.29 -22.50 1.76
C VAL A 214 8.01 -21.02 1.64
N LEU A 215 6.91 -20.65 1.01
CA LEU A 215 6.54 -19.23 0.84
C LEU A 215 6.37 -18.51 2.19
N HIS A 216 5.82 -19.16 3.19
CA HIS A 216 5.74 -18.61 4.54
C HIS A 216 7.14 -18.31 5.13
N GLY A 217 8.09 -19.23 4.97
CA GLY A 217 9.48 -19.04 5.41
C GLY A 217 10.16 -17.88 4.69
N ASP A 218 9.97 -17.79 3.38
CA ASP A 218 10.53 -16.71 2.55
C ASP A 218 9.91 -15.36 2.90
N LEU A 219 8.59 -15.30 3.14
CA LEU A 219 7.91 -14.09 3.62
C LEU A 219 8.45 -13.60 4.97
N ILE A 220 8.69 -14.51 5.92
CA ILE A 220 9.30 -14.14 7.22
C ILE A 220 10.69 -13.56 6.99
N THR A 221 11.49 -14.17 6.11
CA THR A 221 12.84 -13.69 5.78
C THR A 221 12.79 -12.29 5.20
N GLU A 222 11.92 -12.04 4.21
CA GLU A 222 11.80 -10.74 3.57
C GLU A 222 11.24 -9.66 4.51
N VAL A 223 10.25 -9.99 5.33
CA VAL A 223 9.72 -9.06 6.33
C VAL A 223 10.75 -8.74 7.41
N SER A 224 11.65 -9.68 7.73
CA SER A 224 12.76 -9.46 8.69
C SER A 224 13.81 -8.48 8.17
N GLN A 225 13.84 -8.16 6.86
CA GLN A 225 14.68 -7.10 6.30
C GLN A 225 14.13 -5.68 6.58
N VAL A 226 12.91 -5.57 7.12
CA VAL A 226 12.37 -4.28 7.55
C VAL A 226 13.13 -3.79 8.77
N LEU A 227 13.78 -2.64 8.66
CA LEU A 227 14.58 -2.05 9.74
C LEU A 227 13.79 -1.96 11.05
N ASP A 228 14.44 -2.39 12.13
CA ASP A 228 13.91 -2.38 13.51
C ASP A 228 12.54 -3.05 13.63
N SER A 229 12.20 -3.97 12.73
CA SER A 229 11.04 -4.83 12.91
C SER A 229 11.39 -6.01 13.81
N VAL A 230 10.48 -6.33 14.72
CA VAL A 230 10.52 -7.57 15.48
C VAL A 230 9.59 -8.56 14.77
N VAL A 231 10.16 -9.54 14.09
CA VAL A 231 9.41 -10.57 13.39
C VAL A 231 9.43 -11.84 14.21
N ILE A 232 8.25 -12.39 14.49
CA ILE A 232 8.12 -13.64 15.22
C ILE A 232 8.67 -14.79 14.38
N ALA A 233 9.52 -15.60 15.00
CA ALA A 233 10.16 -16.73 14.38
C ALA A 233 9.13 -17.75 13.83
N ARG A 234 9.50 -18.40 12.72
CA ARG A 234 8.68 -19.35 11.98
C ARG A 234 8.05 -20.43 12.89
N ASP A 235 8.87 -21.07 13.74
CA ASP A 235 8.41 -22.18 14.58
C ASP A 235 7.33 -21.75 15.58
N THR A 236 7.45 -20.53 16.11
CA THR A 236 6.42 -19.93 16.98
C THR A 236 5.14 -19.66 16.19
N ALA A 237 5.24 -19.09 14.99
CA ALA A 237 4.09 -18.85 14.12
C ALA A 237 3.37 -20.17 13.74
N PHE A 238 4.14 -21.26 13.54
CA PHE A 238 3.60 -22.58 13.21
C PHE A 238 2.75 -23.21 14.33
N THR A 239 2.85 -22.77 15.58
CA THR A 239 1.95 -23.22 16.66
C THR A 239 0.49 -22.81 16.43
N TYR A 240 0.24 -21.88 15.52
CA TYR A 240 -1.09 -21.41 15.09
C TYR A 240 -1.58 -22.08 13.81
N ARG A 241 -0.84 -23.07 13.26
CA ARG A 241 -1.26 -23.81 12.07
C ARG A 241 -2.59 -24.50 12.32
N ASP A 242 -3.49 -24.44 11.33
CA ASP A 242 -4.81 -25.09 11.33
C ASP A 242 -5.72 -24.67 12.51
N ARG A 243 -5.36 -23.55 13.18
CA ARG A 243 -6.18 -22.98 14.26
C ARG A 243 -6.94 -21.76 13.73
N ASP A 244 -8.24 -21.74 13.94
CA ASP A 244 -9.03 -20.52 13.73
C ASP A 244 -8.92 -19.64 14.98
N VAL A 245 -8.02 -18.66 14.92
CA VAL A 245 -7.71 -17.77 16.04
C VAL A 245 -7.99 -16.31 15.67
N ASP A 246 -8.54 -15.56 16.62
CA ASP A 246 -8.68 -14.11 16.49
C ASP A 246 -7.28 -13.46 16.39
N PRO A 247 -6.99 -12.68 15.34
CA PRO A 247 -5.71 -11.98 15.23
C PRO A 247 -5.36 -11.11 16.43
N ARG A 248 -6.35 -10.55 17.13
CA ARG A 248 -6.15 -9.76 18.34
C ARG A 248 -5.66 -10.63 19.51
N GLN A 249 -6.11 -11.88 19.57
CA GLN A 249 -5.62 -12.83 20.56
C GLN A 249 -4.18 -13.22 20.28
N VAL A 250 -3.86 -13.57 19.02
CA VAL A 250 -2.48 -13.89 18.59
C VAL A 250 -1.54 -12.71 18.88
N ALA A 251 -1.94 -11.49 18.56
CA ALA A 251 -1.15 -10.30 18.82
C ALA A 251 -0.85 -10.11 20.31
N ARG A 252 -1.84 -10.32 21.18
CA ARG A 252 -1.63 -10.24 22.64
C ARG A 252 -0.74 -11.36 23.16
N GLU A 253 -0.94 -12.61 22.70
CA GLU A 253 -0.16 -13.76 23.13
C GLU A 253 1.33 -13.63 22.78
N LEU A 254 1.62 -13.08 21.58
CA LEU A 254 2.98 -12.93 21.06
C LEU A 254 3.60 -11.55 21.33
N GLY A 255 2.85 -10.61 21.88
CA GLY A 255 3.32 -9.25 22.12
C GLY A 255 3.67 -8.49 20.83
N VAL A 256 2.94 -8.75 19.74
CA VAL A 256 3.16 -8.10 18.44
C VAL A 256 2.05 -7.12 18.10
N ARG A 257 2.40 -6.12 17.30
CA ARG A 257 1.45 -5.11 16.85
C ARG A 257 0.66 -5.54 15.63
N TYR A 258 1.29 -6.24 14.71
CA TYR A 258 0.68 -6.61 13.44
C TYR A 258 0.62 -8.12 13.26
N VAL A 259 -0.46 -8.58 12.65
CA VAL A 259 -0.66 -9.97 12.26
C VAL A 259 -0.90 -10.03 10.76
N VAL A 260 -0.06 -10.77 10.05
CA VAL A 260 -0.28 -11.13 8.65
C VAL A 260 -1.00 -12.47 8.60
N ARG A 261 -2.15 -12.51 7.94
CA ARG A 261 -2.85 -13.74 7.55
C ARG A 261 -2.85 -13.88 6.05
N GLY A 262 -2.87 -15.12 5.58
CA GLY A 262 -2.99 -15.37 4.16
C GLY A 262 -3.75 -16.65 3.87
N THR A 263 -4.41 -16.68 2.71
CA THR A 263 -5.04 -17.87 2.14
C THR A 263 -4.39 -18.20 0.81
N LEU A 264 -4.28 -19.48 0.51
CA LEU A 264 -3.74 -20.01 -0.72
C LEU A 264 -4.74 -20.97 -1.35
N ARG A 265 -5.17 -20.68 -2.57
CA ARG A 265 -5.98 -21.55 -3.38
C ARG A 265 -5.19 -22.00 -4.60
N ARG A 266 -5.13 -23.31 -4.84
CA ARG A 266 -4.45 -23.90 -5.97
C ARG A 266 -5.46 -24.63 -6.85
N ASP A 267 -5.58 -24.18 -8.08
CA ASP A 267 -6.33 -24.86 -9.15
C ASP A 267 -5.32 -25.61 -10.07
N ALA A 268 -5.81 -26.32 -11.09
CA ALA A 268 -4.95 -27.11 -12.00
C ALA A 268 -3.88 -26.25 -12.69
N GLU A 269 -4.21 -25.04 -13.08
CA GLU A 269 -3.34 -24.14 -13.86
C GLU A 269 -2.90 -22.89 -13.10
N ARG A 270 -3.63 -22.50 -12.05
CA ARG A 270 -3.40 -21.24 -11.32
C ARG A 270 -3.23 -21.44 -9.82
N VAL A 271 -2.47 -20.54 -9.24
CA VAL A 271 -2.35 -20.37 -7.79
C VAL A 271 -2.80 -18.96 -7.43
N ARG A 272 -3.82 -18.89 -6.58
CA ARG A 272 -4.30 -17.61 -6.03
C ARG A 272 -3.92 -17.51 -4.57
N MET A 273 -3.33 -16.38 -4.20
CA MET A 273 -2.97 -16.07 -2.82
C MET A 273 -3.63 -14.75 -2.42
N SER A 274 -4.21 -14.72 -1.24
CA SER A 274 -4.70 -13.47 -0.62
C SER A 274 -3.96 -13.25 0.69
N LEU A 275 -3.45 -12.03 0.91
CA LEU A 275 -2.76 -11.63 2.12
C LEU A 275 -3.48 -10.46 2.79
N PHE A 276 -3.47 -10.44 4.12
CA PHE A 276 -4.12 -9.44 4.94
C PHE A 276 -3.18 -9.00 6.05
N LEU A 277 -2.96 -7.69 6.19
CA LEU A 277 -2.29 -7.08 7.33
C LEU A 277 -3.34 -6.56 8.31
N ILE A 278 -3.33 -7.08 9.52
CA ILE A 278 -4.30 -6.78 10.57
C ILE A 278 -3.58 -6.10 11.73
N ASP A 279 -4.15 -5.01 12.21
CA ASP A 279 -3.73 -4.35 13.43
C ASP A 279 -4.19 -5.18 14.64
N GLY A 280 -3.24 -5.71 15.40
CA GLY A 280 -3.51 -6.67 16.48
C GLY A 280 -4.23 -6.07 17.70
N GLU A 281 -4.22 -4.76 17.86
CA GLU A 281 -4.95 -4.10 18.95
C GLU A 281 -6.42 -3.87 18.58
N SER A 282 -6.67 -3.26 17.43
CA SER A 282 -8.02 -2.90 16.98
C SER A 282 -8.74 -4.02 16.22
N GLY A 283 -8.02 -5.01 15.68
CA GLY A 283 -8.54 -6.00 14.74
C GLY A 283 -8.81 -5.43 13.34
N ALA A 284 -8.49 -4.16 13.10
CA ALA A 284 -8.73 -3.52 11.82
C ALA A 284 -7.79 -4.04 10.75
N GLN A 285 -8.33 -4.40 9.59
CA GLN A 285 -7.53 -4.72 8.41
C GLN A 285 -6.94 -3.43 7.84
N ARG A 286 -5.60 -3.34 7.84
CA ARG A 286 -4.85 -2.17 7.37
C ARG A 286 -4.50 -2.25 5.90
N TRP A 287 -4.35 -3.48 5.40
CA TRP A 287 -3.99 -3.75 4.02
C TRP A 287 -4.46 -5.13 3.60
N SER A 288 -4.78 -5.31 2.33
CA SER A 288 -4.98 -6.60 1.68
C SER A 288 -4.52 -6.55 0.24
N GLU A 289 -4.02 -7.68 -0.25
CA GLU A 289 -3.61 -7.84 -1.64
C GLU A 289 -3.91 -9.27 -2.09
N ARG A 290 -4.24 -9.40 -3.38
CA ARG A 290 -4.49 -10.69 -4.02
C ARG A 290 -3.55 -10.88 -5.19
N TYR A 291 -2.94 -12.05 -5.25
CA TYR A 291 -2.02 -12.48 -6.30
C TYR A 291 -2.62 -13.65 -7.04
N ASP A 292 -2.47 -13.66 -8.36
CA ASP A 292 -2.92 -14.74 -9.24
C ASP A 292 -1.76 -15.10 -10.17
N PHE A 293 -1.27 -16.35 -10.08
CA PHE A 293 -0.07 -16.82 -10.79
C PHE A 293 -0.39 -18.03 -11.63
N ASP A 294 0.28 -18.14 -12.78
CA ASP A 294 0.35 -19.38 -13.52
C ASP A 294 1.22 -20.40 -12.75
N ARG A 295 0.70 -21.62 -12.57
CA ARG A 295 1.40 -22.70 -11.86
C ARG A 295 2.73 -23.07 -12.50
N ALA A 296 2.85 -22.98 -13.82
CA ALA A 296 4.04 -23.36 -14.56
C ALA A 296 5.27 -22.50 -14.24
N VAL A 297 5.05 -21.20 -13.92
CA VAL A 297 6.15 -20.26 -13.62
C VAL A 297 6.46 -20.14 -12.13
N LEU A 298 5.68 -20.78 -11.28
CA LEU A 298 5.75 -20.64 -9.83
C LEU A 298 7.13 -20.99 -9.22
N PRO A 299 7.79 -22.12 -9.58
CA PRO A 299 9.09 -22.48 -9.01
C PRO A 299 10.20 -21.46 -9.33
N GLN A 300 10.06 -20.75 -10.46
CA GLN A 300 11.05 -19.76 -10.93
C GLN A 300 10.85 -18.38 -10.34
N VAL A 301 9.65 -18.09 -9.81
CA VAL A 301 9.29 -16.74 -9.28
C VAL A 301 9.04 -16.73 -7.78
N LEU A 302 9.22 -17.86 -7.09
CA LEU A 302 8.95 -17.95 -5.64
C LEU A 302 9.75 -16.93 -4.83
N ASP A 303 11.05 -16.86 -5.06
CA ASP A 303 11.92 -15.90 -4.38
C ASP A 303 11.52 -14.45 -4.72
N ASP A 304 11.27 -14.18 -6.01
CA ASP A 304 10.85 -12.85 -6.47
C ASP A 304 9.47 -12.46 -5.90
N LEU A 305 8.60 -13.44 -5.69
CA LEU A 305 7.29 -13.26 -5.09
C LEU A 305 7.41 -12.88 -3.61
N ALA A 306 8.23 -13.57 -2.84
CA ALA A 306 8.46 -13.28 -1.44
C ALA A 306 9.00 -11.85 -1.26
N VAL A 307 10.00 -11.46 -2.07
CA VAL A 307 10.54 -10.09 -2.09
C VAL A 307 9.46 -9.07 -2.43
N THR A 308 8.64 -9.34 -3.46
CA THR A 308 7.54 -8.44 -3.87
C THR A 308 6.55 -8.22 -2.74
N ILE A 309 6.11 -9.29 -2.09
CA ILE A 309 5.15 -9.25 -0.98
C ILE A 309 5.77 -8.57 0.24
N GLY A 310 7.02 -8.90 0.57
CA GLY A 310 7.76 -8.28 1.67
C GLY A 310 7.82 -6.76 1.51
N ARG A 311 8.11 -6.27 0.31
CA ARG A 311 8.14 -4.83 -0.01
C ARG A 311 6.78 -4.14 0.15
N LEU A 312 5.71 -4.78 -0.28
CA LEU A 312 4.35 -4.25 -0.14
C LEU A 312 3.91 -4.19 1.33
N LEU A 313 4.21 -5.25 2.08
CA LEU A 313 3.99 -5.30 3.53
C LEU A 313 4.82 -4.21 4.24
N GLN A 314 6.09 -4.03 3.87
CA GLN A 314 6.93 -2.96 4.41
C GLN A 314 6.29 -1.59 4.23
N GLY A 315 5.84 -1.26 3.02
CA GLY A 315 5.15 0.00 2.74
C GLY A 315 3.87 0.16 3.56
N ALA A 316 3.09 -0.91 3.74
CA ALA A 316 1.88 -0.89 4.55
C ALA A 316 2.18 -0.69 6.05
N LEU A 317 3.22 -1.34 6.57
CA LEU A 317 3.68 -1.20 7.95
C LEU A 317 4.13 0.23 8.27
N TYR A 318 4.94 0.83 7.40
CA TYR A 318 5.39 2.23 7.60
C TYR A 318 4.22 3.20 7.58
N ARG A 319 3.28 3.09 6.63
CA ARG A 319 2.09 3.95 6.58
C ARG A 319 1.24 3.79 7.83
N SER A 320 0.92 2.57 8.23
CA SER A 320 0.09 2.30 9.41
C SER A 320 0.76 2.75 10.72
N GLY A 321 2.09 2.60 10.83
CA GLY A 321 2.86 3.11 11.97
C GLY A 321 2.84 4.62 12.06
N ALA A 322 3.04 5.32 10.94
CA ALA A 322 3.02 6.77 10.87
C ALA A 322 1.63 7.36 11.16
N GLU A 323 0.55 6.75 10.64
CA GLU A 323 -0.83 7.21 10.88
C GLU A 323 -1.18 7.22 12.38
N ARG A 324 -0.80 6.18 13.12
CA ARG A 324 -1.05 6.11 14.58
C ARG A 324 -0.32 7.19 15.35
N ARG A 325 0.91 7.52 14.95
CA ARG A 325 1.78 8.48 15.62
C ARG A 325 1.60 9.90 15.14
N ALA A 326 0.82 10.12 14.08
CA ALA A 326 0.47 11.46 13.61
C ALA A 326 -0.28 12.28 14.68
N ALA A 327 -0.92 11.62 15.64
CA ALA A 327 -1.58 12.28 16.76
C ALA A 327 -0.61 12.85 17.82
N LEU A 328 0.65 12.36 17.87
CA LEU A 328 1.67 12.94 18.75
C LEU A 328 2.16 14.27 18.18
N SER A 329 2.32 15.28 19.03
CA SER A 329 3.00 16.51 18.62
C SER A 329 4.44 16.19 18.19
N VAL A 330 4.99 16.99 17.28
CA VAL A 330 6.38 16.77 16.80
C VAL A 330 7.40 16.98 17.93
N SER A 331 7.05 17.74 18.97
CA SER A 331 7.89 17.95 20.16
C SER A 331 7.93 16.74 21.12
N GLU A 332 6.93 15.87 21.07
CA GLU A 332 6.82 14.67 21.90
C GLU A 332 7.28 13.40 21.19
N ALA A 333 7.55 13.49 19.88
CA ALA A 333 7.93 12.37 19.05
C ALA A 333 9.38 11.93 19.35
N SER A 334 9.60 10.62 19.50
CA SER A 334 10.94 10.03 19.60
C SER A 334 11.70 10.11 18.26
N ALA A 335 13.01 9.84 18.28
CA ALA A 335 13.82 9.73 17.05
C ALA A 335 13.26 8.66 16.10
N ASP A 336 12.78 7.55 16.64
CA ASP A 336 12.14 6.48 15.89
C ASP A 336 10.83 6.93 15.23
N ASP A 337 9.98 7.68 15.96
CA ASP A 337 8.75 8.24 15.42
C ASP A 337 9.00 9.19 14.24
N LEU A 338 10.00 10.06 14.38
CA LEU A 338 10.37 11.01 13.33
C LEU A 338 10.94 10.30 12.10
N SER A 339 11.81 9.31 12.31
CA SER A 339 12.37 8.48 11.23
C SER A 339 11.26 7.74 10.45
N MET A 340 10.27 7.20 11.17
CA MET A 340 9.13 6.54 10.53
C MET A 340 8.24 7.51 9.74
N ARG A 341 8.04 8.72 10.26
CA ARG A 341 7.30 9.78 9.53
C ARG A 341 8.02 10.15 8.24
N ALA A 342 9.35 10.30 8.29
CA ALA A 342 10.16 10.57 7.10
C ALA A 342 9.98 9.48 6.03
N ILE A 343 10.09 8.22 6.41
CA ILE A 343 9.93 7.09 5.48
C ILE A 343 8.48 6.97 4.96
N ALA A 344 7.48 7.21 5.81
CA ALA A 344 6.08 7.18 5.39
C ALA A 344 5.73 8.24 4.35
N LEU A 345 6.34 9.43 4.41
CA LEU A 345 6.20 10.47 3.38
C LEU A 345 6.72 10.00 2.03
N TRP A 346 7.83 9.26 1.99
CA TRP A 346 8.33 8.62 0.79
C TRP A 346 7.29 7.68 0.16
N PHE A 347 6.69 6.78 0.96
CA PHE A 347 5.66 5.86 0.48
C PHE A 347 4.33 6.54 0.12
N ARG A 348 4.10 7.78 0.59
CA ARG A 348 2.95 8.60 0.17
C ARG A 348 3.11 9.11 -1.26
N GLY A 349 4.33 9.40 -1.68
CA GLY A 349 4.64 9.81 -3.04
C GLY A 349 5.88 10.69 -3.12
N VAL A 350 6.61 10.56 -4.22
CA VAL A 350 7.85 11.29 -4.50
C VAL A 350 7.52 12.64 -5.13
N ASN A 351 7.65 13.71 -4.35
CA ASN A 351 7.52 15.10 -4.78
C ASN A 351 8.36 16.00 -3.86
N GLN A 352 8.54 17.26 -4.23
CA GLN A 352 9.39 18.20 -3.50
C GLN A 352 8.94 18.40 -2.05
N GLU A 353 7.65 18.60 -1.82
CA GLU A 353 7.07 18.85 -0.49
C GLU A 353 7.33 17.66 0.46
N ASN A 354 6.97 16.45 0.04
CA ASN A 354 7.17 15.26 0.85
C ASN A 354 8.66 15.02 1.16
N ILE A 355 9.56 15.24 0.20
CA ILE A 355 11.00 15.06 0.41
C ILE A 355 11.57 16.10 1.37
N GLN A 356 11.18 17.36 1.25
CA GLN A 356 11.63 18.42 2.16
C GLN A 356 11.12 18.20 3.58
N GLU A 357 9.85 17.84 3.75
CA GLU A 357 9.28 17.52 5.05
C GLU A 357 9.95 16.28 5.66
N ALA A 358 10.17 15.23 4.87
CA ALA A 358 10.86 14.01 5.30
C ALA A 358 12.30 14.29 5.76
N MET A 359 13.03 15.16 5.04
CA MET A 359 14.35 15.59 5.47
C MET A 359 14.32 16.29 6.83
N GLY A 360 13.36 17.18 7.06
CA GLY A 360 13.18 17.86 8.34
C GLY A 360 12.92 16.87 9.50
N TYR A 361 12.12 15.84 9.28
CA TYR A 361 11.92 14.77 10.28
C TYR A 361 13.21 13.96 10.51
N ALA A 362 13.91 13.59 9.44
CA ALA A 362 15.16 12.82 9.55
C ALA A 362 16.26 13.61 10.29
N GLU A 363 16.41 14.91 10.00
CA GLU A 363 17.36 15.79 10.70
C GLU A 363 17.08 15.89 12.20
N ARG A 364 15.81 16.00 12.56
CA ARG A 364 15.40 16.02 13.99
C ARG A 364 15.60 14.66 14.65
N ALA A 365 15.35 13.56 13.93
CA ALA A 365 15.55 12.21 14.44
C ALA A 365 17.02 11.99 14.85
N VAL A 366 17.98 12.32 13.96
CA VAL A 366 19.42 12.15 14.25
C VAL A 366 19.95 13.18 15.25
N ALA A 367 19.26 14.32 15.42
CA ALA A 367 19.58 15.28 16.47
C ALA A 367 19.14 14.81 17.86
N LEU A 368 18.01 14.07 17.94
CA LEU A 368 17.51 13.48 19.19
C LEU A 368 18.28 12.21 19.57
N ASP A 369 18.62 11.39 18.59
CA ASP A 369 19.36 10.16 18.77
C ASP A 369 20.42 10.02 17.66
N PRO A 370 21.70 10.37 17.96
CA PRO A 370 22.82 10.24 17.03
C PRO A 370 23.15 8.79 16.61
N ASP A 371 22.63 7.79 17.31
CA ASP A 371 22.77 6.38 17.00
C ASP A 371 21.55 5.79 16.27
N SER A 372 20.58 6.63 15.90
CA SER A 372 19.43 6.23 15.10
C SER A 372 19.83 5.82 13.68
N PHE A 373 20.04 4.53 13.44
CA PHE A 373 20.34 4.01 12.09
C PHE A 373 19.27 4.40 11.08
N ARG A 374 17.98 4.27 11.44
CA ARG A 374 16.84 4.63 10.58
C ARG A 374 16.81 6.12 10.26
N GLY A 375 17.14 6.97 11.23
CA GLY A 375 17.25 8.43 11.02
C GLY A 375 18.31 8.77 9.99
N TRP A 376 19.51 8.20 10.12
CA TRP A 376 20.60 8.40 9.17
C TRP A 376 20.29 7.81 7.79
N ALA A 377 19.63 6.64 7.72
CA ALA A 377 19.20 6.05 6.46
C ALA A 377 18.19 6.95 5.73
N ALA A 378 17.19 7.48 6.45
CA ALA A 378 16.24 8.43 5.89
C ALA A 378 16.94 9.71 5.40
N LEU A 379 17.87 10.27 6.18
CA LEU A 379 18.59 11.48 5.82
C LEU A 379 19.46 11.29 4.57
N ALA A 380 20.23 10.19 4.48
CA ALA A 380 21.05 9.87 3.31
C ALA A 380 20.17 9.73 2.05
N PHE A 381 19.06 9.04 2.18
CA PHE A 381 18.16 8.75 1.07
C PHE A 381 17.39 9.99 0.60
N MET A 382 16.77 10.74 1.49
CA MET A 382 16.03 11.96 1.13
C MET A 382 16.96 13.05 0.62
N GLY A 383 18.18 13.12 1.17
CA GLY A 383 19.21 14.05 0.71
C GLY A 383 19.58 13.83 -0.77
N VAL A 384 19.85 12.58 -1.18
CA VAL A 384 20.14 12.30 -2.59
C VAL A 384 18.94 12.55 -3.48
N GLN A 385 17.71 12.24 -3.04
CA GLN A 385 16.51 12.56 -3.82
C GLN A 385 16.36 14.06 -4.03
N SER A 386 16.60 14.86 -3.01
CA SER A 386 16.60 16.34 -3.11
C SER A 386 17.64 16.84 -4.12
N LEU A 387 18.86 16.29 -4.07
CA LEU A 387 19.96 16.66 -4.97
C LEU A 387 19.69 16.27 -6.44
N MET A 388 19.22 15.04 -6.68
CA MET A 388 18.98 14.51 -8.01
C MET A 388 17.81 15.20 -8.71
N ASN A 389 16.77 15.54 -7.96
CA ASN A 389 15.57 16.19 -8.52
C ASN A 389 15.69 17.73 -8.56
N GLY A 390 16.81 18.30 -8.07
CA GLY A 390 17.03 19.75 -8.07
C GLY A 390 16.16 20.51 -7.08
N TRP A 391 15.71 19.85 -6.01
CA TRP A 391 14.88 20.44 -4.95
C TRP A 391 15.69 21.00 -3.78
N ALA A 392 17.00 20.77 -3.80
CA ALA A 392 17.92 21.30 -2.78
C ALA A 392 18.06 22.83 -2.92
N THR A 393 17.65 23.58 -1.91
CA THR A 393 17.82 25.03 -1.82
C THR A 393 19.27 25.42 -1.55
N ASP A 394 19.96 24.66 -0.70
CA ASP A 394 21.41 24.73 -0.46
C ASP A 394 22.03 23.37 -0.80
N ARG A 395 22.49 23.28 -2.05
CA ARG A 395 23.04 22.03 -2.60
C ARG A 395 24.27 21.54 -1.82
N GLU A 396 25.15 22.45 -1.43
CA GLU A 396 26.40 22.10 -0.76
C GLU A 396 26.13 21.54 0.64
N THR A 397 25.26 22.18 1.41
CA THR A 397 24.87 21.69 2.74
C THR A 397 24.16 20.34 2.66
N ILE A 398 23.20 20.17 1.72
CA ILE A 398 22.51 18.88 1.55
C ILE A 398 23.51 17.78 1.16
N GLN A 399 24.46 18.06 0.27
CA GLN A 399 25.49 17.09 -0.11
C GLN A 399 26.37 16.69 1.06
N ARG A 400 26.88 17.65 1.86
CA ARG A 400 27.66 17.37 3.06
C ARG A 400 26.90 16.49 4.06
N ARG A 401 25.63 16.80 4.34
CA ARG A 401 24.77 16.02 5.24
C ARG A 401 24.51 14.61 4.71
N THR A 402 24.30 14.46 3.41
CA THR A 402 24.09 13.15 2.76
C THR A 402 25.34 12.28 2.90
N VAL A 403 26.52 12.86 2.71
CA VAL A 403 27.81 12.15 2.88
C VAL A 403 28.04 11.80 4.35
N GLU A 404 27.75 12.71 5.28
CA GLU A 404 27.87 12.44 6.72
C GLU A 404 26.91 11.33 7.15
N ALA A 405 25.67 11.35 6.70
CA ALA A 405 24.72 10.27 6.97
C ALA A 405 25.27 8.91 6.51
N GLY A 406 25.93 8.85 5.37
CA GLY A 406 26.56 7.62 4.90
C GLY A 406 27.70 7.13 5.79
N ARG A 407 28.51 8.04 6.36
CA ARG A 407 29.56 7.67 7.33
C ARG A 407 28.97 7.10 8.62
N GLN A 408 27.87 7.68 9.09
CA GLN A 408 27.20 7.20 10.30
C GLN A 408 26.56 5.83 10.07
N LEU A 409 25.97 5.57 8.90
CA LEU A 409 25.47 4.24 8.53
C LEU A 409 26.59 3.20 8.53
N GLU A 410 27.76 3.55 7.96
CA GLU A 410 28.94 2.68 7.95
C GLU A 410 29.42 2.34 9.37
N ARG A 411 29.38 3.32 10.29
CA ARG A 411 29.77 3.14 11.69
C ARG A 411 28.78 2.24 12.45
N LEU A 412 27.49 2.39 12.18
CA LEU A 412 26.43 1.72 12.93
C LEU A 412 26.20 0.27 12.46
N ASP A 413 26.13 0.06 11.15
CA ASP A 413 26.00 -1.27 10.54
C ASP A 413 26.51 -1.28 9.10
N SER A 414 27.72 -1.77 8.88
CA SER A 414 28.38 -1.82 7.57
C SER A 414 27.75 -2.80 6.59
N GLU A 415 27.00 -3.80 7.08
CA GLU A 415 26.38 -4.85 6.27
C GLU A 415 24.92 -4.58 5.93
N ALA A 416 24.33 -3.55 6.51
CA ALA A 416 22.95 -3.22 6.27
C ALA A 416 22.68 -2.77 4.81
N HIS A 417 21.51 -3.12 4.29
CA HIS A 417 21.02 -2.72 2.97
C HIS A 417 21.16 -1.21 2.70
N ASN A 418 20.80 -0.37 3.67
CA ASN A 418 20.88 1.09 3.52
C ASN A 418 22.32 1.62 3.52
N THR A 419 23.26 0.88 4.12
CA THR A 419 24.69 1.22 4.06
C THR A 419 25.25 0.95 2.67
N TYR A 420 24.91 -0.19 2.05
CA TYR A 420 25.25 -0.44 0.64
C TYR A 420 24.63 0.63 -0.29
N GLN A 421 23.36 0.98 -0.07
CA GLN A 421 22.72 2.08 -0.81
C GLN A 421 23.52 3.38 -0.68
N SER A 422 23.94 3.73 0.53
CA SER A 422 24.70 4.94 0.79
C SER A 422 26.07 4.95 0.12
N ARG A 423 26.77 3.82 0.06
CA ARG A 423 28.05 3.68 -0.69
C ARG A 423 27.86 4.02 -2.18
N VAL A 424 26.77 3.49 -2.79
CA VAL A 424 26.45 3.81 -4.20
C VAL A 424 26.13 5.30 -4.38
N ILE A 425 25.37 5.91 -3.45
CA ILE A 425 25.07 7.33 -3.42
C ILE A 425 26.37 8.17 -3.33
N GLN A 426 27.30 7.80 -2.47
CA GLN A 426 28.57 8.51 -2.31
C GLN A 426 29.42 8.46 -3.59
N ALA A 427 29.50 7.28 -4.24
CA ALA A 427 30.19 7.15 -5.53
C ALA A 427 29.52 8.02 -6.62
N PHE A 428 28.19 8.10 -6.65
CA PHE A 428 27.47 9.01 -7.54
C PHE A 428 27.82 10.48 -7.27
N LEU A 429 27.81 10.92 -6.01
CA LEU A 429 28.15 12.30 -5.63
C LEU A 429 29.60 12.65 -5.94
N ALA A 430 30.50 11.66 -5.81
CA ALA A 430 31.91 11.78 -6.18
C ALA A 430 32.15 11.72 -7.71
N LYS A 431 31.11 11.39 -8.49
CA LYS A 431 31.20 11.14 -9.95
C LYS A 431 32.16 10.00 -10.30
N ASP A 432 32.36 9.06 -9.39
CA ASP A 432 33.15 7.83 -9.63
C ASP A 432 32.24 6.74 -10.19
N TRP A 433 32.03 6.81 -11.52
CA TRP A 433 31.11 5.91 -12.22
C TRP A 433 31.55 4.44 -12.17
N PRO A 434 32.84 4.09 -12.32
CA PRO A 434 33.32 2.73 -12.15
C PRO A 434 33.09 2.19 -10.72
N ALA A 435 33.36 2.99 -9.68
CA ALA A 435 33.09 2.59 -8.30
C ALA A 435 31.58 2.42 -8.07
N MET A 436 30.76 3.30 -8.63
CA MET A 436 29.30 3.19 -8.53
C MET A 436 28.77 1.86 -9.06
N VAL A 437 29.29 1.37 -10.19
CA VAL A 437 28.91 0.06 -10.75
C VAL A 437 29.37 -1.07 -9.81
N ARG A 438 30.64 -1.11 -9.40
CA ARG A 438 31.15 -2.16 -8.50
C ARG A 438 30.37 -2.25 -7.19
N LEU A 439 30.04 -1.10 -6.60
CA LEU A 439 29.28 -1.02 -5.35
C LEU A 439 27.83 -1.45 -5.54
N ALA A 440 27.21 -1.10 -6.67
CA ALA A 440 25.85 -1.51 -7.00
C ALA A 440 25.78 -3.02 -7.32
N GLU A 441 26.78 -3.58 -7.99
CA GLU A 441 26.93 -5.03 -8.21
C GLU A 441 27.06 -5.78 -6.88
N ALA A 442 27.92 -5.30 -5.97
CA ALA A 442 28.10 -5.87 -4.63
C ALA A 442 26.79 -5.80 -3.82
N TRP A 443 26.07 -4.68 -3.91
CA TRP A 443 24.77 -4.52 -3.26
C TRP A 443 23.73 -5.49 -3.81
N ALA A 444 23.56 -5.59 -5.13
CA ALA A 444 22.60 -6.49 -5.77
C ALA A 444 22.91 -7.97 -5.48
N ALA A 445 24.20 -8.33 -5.40
CA ALA A 445 24.62 -9.70 -5.05
C ALA A 445 24.37 -10.04 -3.58
N ARG A 446 24.57 -9.08 -2.65
CA ARG A 446 24.41 -9.29 -1.20
C ARG A 446 22.95 -9.23 -0.77
N HIS A 447 22.18 -8.33 -1.37
CA HIS A 447 20.78 -8.08 -1.06
C HIS A 447 19.94 -8.12 -2.34
N ARG A 448 19.10 -9.11 -2.50
CA ARG A 448 18.15 -9.22 -3.65
C ARG A 448 17.02 -8.18 -3.54
N HIS A 449 17.40 -6.93 -3.37
CA HIS A 449 16.47 -5.84 -3.14
C HIS A 449 16.18 -5.09 -4.46
N PRO A 450 14.90 -4.78 -4.78
CA PRO A 450 14.55 -4.12 -6.04
C PRO A 450 15.28 -2.79 -6.25
N THR A 451 15.51 -2.02 -5.18
CA THR A 451 16.27 -0.76 -5.27
C THR A 451 17.74 -1.00 -5.65
N ALA A 452 18.35 -2.14 -5.23
CA ALA A 452 19.71 -2.48 -5.61
C ALA A 452 19.83 -2.75 -7.11
N PHE A 453 18.90 -3.52 -7.68
CA PHE A 453 18.83 -3.74 -9.13
C PHE A 453 18.53 -2.45 -9.90
N GLY A 454 17.62 -1.60 -9.38
CA GLY A 454 17.34 -0.29 -9.96
C GLY A 454 18.56 0.65 -9.95
N ALA A 455 19.33 0.63 -8.86
CA ALA A 455 20.59 1.38 -8.74
C ALA A 455 21.68 0.84 -9.68
N LEU A 456 21.80 -0.51 -9.78
CA LEU A 456 22.74 -1.15 -10.71
C LEU A 456 22.43 -0.79 -12.16
N GLY A 457 21.15 -0.87 -12.58
CA GLY A 457 20.75 -0.47 -13.93
C GLY A 457 21.07 1.01 -14.22
N GLY A 458 20.84 1.90 -13.24
CA GLY A 458 21.22 3.31 -13.37
C GLY A 458 22.74 3.51 -13.46
N ALA A 459 23.51 2.79 -12.63
CA ALA A 459 24.97 2.84 -12.62
C ALA A 459 25.58 2.35 -13.96
N LEU A 460 25.06 1.22 -14.48
CA LEU A 460 25.44 0.68 -15.77
C LEU A 460 25.17 1.67 -16.91
N THR A 461 24.00 2.31 -16.90
CA THR A 461 23.63 3.32 -17.90
C THR A 461 24.62 4.50 -17.88
N LEU A 462 24.89 5.08 -16.70
CA LEU A 462 25.81 6.21 -16.52
C LEU A 462 27.26 5.84 -16.85
N ASN A 463 27.64 4.57 -16.74
CA ASN A 463 28.97 4.07 -17.09
C ASN A 463 29.09 3.63 -18.57
N GLY A 464 28.06 3.84 -19.40
CA GLY A 464 28.05 3.49 -20.81
C GLY A 464 27.75 2.02 -21.11
N ARG A 465 27.46 1.19 -20.08
CA ARG A 465 27.06 -0.23 -20.21
C ARG A 465 25.53 -0.35 -20.38
N HIS A 466 24.98 0.46 -21.30
CA HIS A 466 23.53 0.62 -21.49
C HIS A 466 22.83 -0.63 -22.05
N ASP A 467 23.57 -1.62 -22.56
CA ASP A 467 23.01 -2.90 -23.03
C ASP A 467 22.73 -3.87 -21.87
N GLU A 468 23.43 -3.74 -20.76
CA GLU A 468 23.26 -4.57 -19.56
C GLU A 468 22.22 -3.98 -18.58
N ALA A 469 21.98 -2.68 -18.68
CA ALA A 469 21.09 -1.95 -17.76
C ALA A 469 19.61 -2.42 -17.81
N PRO A 470 19.00 -2.71 -18.99
CA PRO A 470 17.59 -3.09 -19.04
C PRO A 470 17.26 -4.33 -18.22
N ALA A 471 18.08 -5.36 -18.26
CA ALA A 471 17.85 -6.60 -17.51
C ALA A 471 17.75 -6.34 -15.99
N GLN A 472 18.58 -5.46 -15.45
CA GLN A 472 18.59 -5.11 -14.03
C GLN A 472 17.35 -4.26 -13.65
N LEU A 473 16.99 -3.30 -14.50
CA LEU A 473 15.83 -2.44 -14.28
C LEU A 473 14.51 -3.20 -14.39
N GLU A 474 14.41 -4.14 -15.32
CA GLU A 474 13.27 -5.04 -15.43
C GLU A 474 13.18 -5.98 -14.24
N GLN A 475 14.32 -6.46 -13.70
CA GLN A 475 14.34 -7.23 -12.45
C GLN A 475 13.80 -6.40 -11.29
N ALA A 476 14.21 -5.13 -11.16
CA ALA A 476 13.65 -4.24 -10.14
C ALA A 476 12.13 -4.08 -10.25
N LEU A 477 11.60 -3.92 -11.47
CA LEU A 477 10.17 -3.82 -11.75
C LEU A 477 9.41 -5.12 -11.44
N ARG A 478 10.02 -6.28 -11.72
CA ARG A 478 9.43 -7.59 -11.35
C ARG A 478 9.33 -7.77 -9.85
N LEU A 479 10.42 -7.45 -9.14
CA LEU A 479 10.49 -7.60 -7.67
C LEU A 479 9.59 -6.62 -6.92
N SER A 480 9.29 -5.45 -7.48
CA SER A 480 8.43 -4.45 -6.81
C SER A 480 7.60 -3.64 -7.82
N PRO A 481 6.52 -4.21 -8.36
CA PRO A 481 5.72 -3.56 -9.41
C PRO A 481 4.96 -2.33 -8.92
N LEU A 482 4.77 -2.17 -7.61
CA LEU A 482 4.09 -1.03 -6.97
C LEU A 482 5.05 -0.14 -6.16
N ASP A 483 6.36 -0.28 -6.37
CA ASP A 483 7.36 0.50 -5.66
C ASP A 483 7.21 2.02 -5.95
N PRO A 484 7.44 2.89 -4.95
CA PRO A 484 7.53 4.34 -5.20
C PRO A 484 8.57 4.71 -6.27
N PHE A 485 9.64 3.93 -6.40
CA PHE A 485 10.66 4.09 -7.45
C PHE A 485 10.27 3.58 -8.83
N ARG A 486 9.16 2.90 -8.99
CA ARG A 486 8.77 2.30 -10.27
C ARG A 486 8.86 3.29 -11.43
N GLY A 487 8.39 4.52 -11.23
CA GLY A 487 8.46 5.57 -12.26
C GLY A 487 9.90 5.89 -12.65
N GLU A 488 10.82 5.94 -11.67
CA GLU A 488 12.24 6.18 -11.91
C GLU A 488 12.90 5.03 -12.69
N TRP A 489 12.59 3.78 -12.35
CA TRP A 489 13.13 2.63 -13.09
C TRP A 489 12.62 2.58 -14.53
N LEU A 490 11.34 2.90 -14.76
CA LEU A 490 10.78 3.05 -16.11
C LEU A 490 11.47 4.17 -16.92
N TYR A 491 11.74 5.30 -16.26
CA TYR A 491 12.51 6.39 -16.86
C TYR A 491 13.95 5.96 -17.20
N ARG A 492 14.63 5.27 -16.29
CA ARG A 492 15.99 4.76 -16.52
C ARG A 492 16.05 3.73 -17.64
N LEU A 493 15.02 2.88 -17.78
CA LEU A 493 14.85 1.99 -18.94
C LEU A 493 14.75 2.78 -20.25
N SER A 494 13.90 3.81 -20.29
CA SER A 494 13.79 4.69 -21.44
C SER A 494 15.13 5.33 -21.79
N LEU A 495 15.84 5.84 -20.80
CA LEU A 495 17.15 6.46 -20.98
C LEU A 495 18.20 5.46 -21.47
N ALA A 496 18.30 4.26 -20.88
CA ALA A 496 19.24 3.23 -21.31
C ALA A 496 19.01 2.81 -22.78
N HIS A 497 17.76 2.63 -23.17
CA HIS A 497 17.42 2.33 -24.56
C HIS A 497 17.71 3.51 -25.50
N PHE A 498 17.43 4.74 -25.08
CA PHE A 498 17.73 5.94 -25.89
C PHE A 498 19.23 6.11 -26.12
N VAL A 499 20.05 5.99 -25.07
CA VAL A 499 21.50 6.05 -25.15
C VAL A 499 22.05 4.97 -26.10
N GLY A 500 21.45 3.76 -26.03
CA GLY A 500 21.77 2.64 -26.92
C GLY A 500 21.19 2.73 -28.32
N GLY A 501 20.50 3.81 -28.69
CA GLY A 501 19.92 4.00 -30.05
C GLY A 501 18.64 3.19 -30.33
N ARG A 502 18.07 2.54 -29.32
CA ARG A 502 16.84 1.73 -29.41
C ARG A 502 15.62 2.62 -29.15
N TYR A 503 15.26 3.45 -30.13
CA TYR A 503 14.30 4.55 -29.95
C TYR A 503 12.85 4.10 -29.76
N GLU A 504 12.42 2.97 -30.37
CA GLU A 504 11.08 2.39 -30.15
C GLU A 504 10.90 1.98 -28.68
N GLN A 505 11.87 1.23 -28.13
CA GLN A 505 11.84 0.82 -26.72
C GLN A 505 11.93 2.06 -25.81
N ALA A 506 12.79 3.04 -26.14
CA ALA A 506 12.90 4.28 -25.39
C ALA A 506 11.57 5.05 -25.34
N ARG A 507 10.86 5.14 -26.46
CA ARG A 507 9.52 5.73 -26.54
C ARG A 507 8.53 5.00 -25.63
N ASP A 508 8.46 3.66 -25.74
CA ASP A 508 7.45 2.87 -25.03
C ASP A 508 7.66 2.90 -23.52
N TRP A 509 8.90 2.79 -23.04
CA TRP A 509 9.23 2.91 -21.63
C TRP A 509 9.07 4.35 -21.12
N GLY A 510 9.41 5.36 -21.92
CA GLY A 510 9.23 6.78 -21.58
C GLY A 510 7.76 7.15 -21.40
N ARG A 511 6.88 6.66 -22.25
CA ARG A 511 5.42 6.83 -22.12
C ARG A 511 4.90 6.22 -20.81
N LYS A 512 5.36 5.00 -20.44
CA LYS A 512 5.00 4.35 -19.18
C LYS A 512 5.51 5.14 -17.97
N ALA A 513 6.73 5.69 -18.05
CA ALA A 513 7.31 6.50 -16.95
C ALA A 513 6.49 7.77 -16.71
N GLU A 514 6.16 8.53 -17.76
CA GLU A 514 5.34 9.74 -17.66
C GLU A 514 3.94 9.46 -17.09
N ALA A 515 3.32 8.34 -17.48
CA ALA A 515 2.02 7.94 -16.96
C ALA A 515 2.08 7.54 -15.47
N THR A 516 3.23 6.99 -15.03
CA THR A 516 3.38 6.50 -13.66
C THR A 516 3.61 7.64 -12.66
N ASN A 517 4.46 8.61 -12.99
CA ASN A 517 4.71 9.77 -12.11
C ASN A 517 4.96 11.05 -12.92
N PRO A 518 3.89 11.74 -13.36
CA PRO A 518 4.00 12.96 -14.15
C PRO A 518 4.53 14.18 -13.38
N ARG A 519 4.70 14.09 -12.06
CA ARG A 519 5.18 15.19 -11.21
C ARG A 519 6.70 15.25 -11.08
N LEU A 520 7.42 14.24 -11.55
CA LEU A 520 8.87 14.25 -11.51
C LEU A 520 9.43 14.95 -12.75
N PRO A 521 10.34 15.93 -12.57
CA PRO A 521 10.90 16.71 -13.66
C PRO A 521 12.03 15.94 -14.37
N TRP A 522 11.74 14.73 -14.84
CA TRP A 522 12.72 13.95 -15.60
C TRP A 522 13.00 14.54 -16.98
N PRO A 523 14.21 14.34 -17.52
CA PRO A 523 14.48 14.64 -18.93
C PRO A 523 13.45 13.97 -19.84
N PRO A 524 12.84 14.69 -20.81
CA PRO A 524 11.76 14.14 -21.64
C PRO A 524 12.29 13.22 -22.74
N VAL A 525 12.82 12.06 -22.32
CA VAL A 525 13.38 11.03 -23.21
C VAL A 525 12.34 10.53 -24.21
N HIS A 526 11.07 10.43 -23.78
CA HIS A 526 9.95 10.03 -24.63
C HIS A 526 9.80 10.98 -25.83
N ALA A 527 9.80 12.30 -25.62
CA ALA A 527 9.71 13.27 -26.68
C ALA A 527 10.91 13.21 -27.65
N ALA A 528 12.12 13.04 -27.11
CA ALA A 528 13.32 12.88 -27.91
C ALA A 528 13.30 11.58 -28.74
N ALA A 529 12.80 10.47 -28.18
CA ALA A 529 12.66 9.21 -28.89
C ALA A 529 11.66 9.31 -30.07
N LEU A 530 10.50 9.93 -29.84
CA LEU A 530 9.51 10.22 -30.88
C LEU A 530 10.13 11.04 -32.05
N LEU A 531 10.92 12.06 -31.70
CA LEU A 531 11.60 12.85 -32.73
C LEU A 531 12.57 12.01 -33.58
N ARG A 532 13.33 11.11 -32.91
CA ARG A 532 14.28 10.20 -33.58
C ARG A 532 13.59 9.18 -34.48
N LEU A 533 12.34 8.84 -34.19
CA LEU A 533 11.47 7.97 -34.99
C LEU A 533 10.76 8.73 -36.13
N GLY A 534 10.93 10.06 -36.25
CA GLY A 534 10.27 10.89 -37.25
C GLY A 534 8.88 11.41 -36.86
N GLU A 535 8.39 11.07 -35.66
CA GLU A 535 7.07 11.43 -35.12
C GLU A 535 7.08 12.86 -34.53
N ARG A 536 7.48 13.85 -35.32
CA ARG A 536 7.80 15.23 -34.87
C ARG A 536 6.63 15.94 -34.22
N ALA A 537 5.41 15.75 -34.73
CA ALA A 537 4.23 16.41 -34.18
C ALA A 537 3.93 15.91 -32.75
N GLU A 538 3.92 14.59 -32.53
CA GLU A 538 3.70 13.97 -31.25
C GLU A 538 4.85 14.25 -30.25
N ALA A 539 6.09 14.28 -30.76
CA ALA A 539 7.27 14.68 -29.99
C ALA A 539 7.12 16.08 -29.40
N LYS A 540 6.66 17.05 -30.19
CA LYS A 540 6.45 18.43 -29.74
C LYS A 540 5.31 18.57 -28.77
N GLU A 541 4.20 17.86 -28.98
CA GLU A 541 3.07 17.81 -28.05
C GLU A 541 3.50 17.20 -26.70
N THR A 542 4.25 16.10 -26.77
CA THR A 542 4.78 15.43 -25.56
C THR A 542 5.72 16.35 -24.77
N LEU A 543 6.64 17.06 -25.46
CA LEU A 543 7.50 18.03 -24.77
C LEU A 543 6.69 19.17 -24.15
N ASN A 544 5.72 19.74 -24.86
CA ASN A 544 4.86 20.80 -24.34
C ASN A 544 4.06 20.35 -23.10
N ARG A 545 3.57 19.11 -23.09
CA ARG A 545 2.88 18.52 -21.94
C ARG A 545 3.80 18.38 -20.72
N VAL A 546 5.08 18.03 -20.91
CA VAL A 546 6.08 18.02 -19.84
C VAL A 546 6.35 19.44 -19.34
N LEU A 547 6.58 20.40 -20.25
CA LEU A 547 6.90 21.78 -19.90
C LEU A 547 5.73 22.54 -19.25
N SER A 548 4.48 22.17 -19.54
CA SER A 548 3.32 22.75 -18.85
C SER A 548 3.29 22.42 -17.36
N ARG A 549 3.96 21.35 -16.93
CA ARG A 549 4.09 20.93 -15.52
C ARG A 549 5.43 21.31 -14.91
N HIS A 550 6.45 21.47 -15.73
CA HIS A 550 7.84 21.69 -15.34
C HIS A 550 8.46 22.82 -16.19
N ALA A 551 7.89 24.02 -16.08
CA ALA A 551 8.32 25.19 -16.82
C ALA A 551 9.80 25.57 -16.54
N GLU A 552 10.32 25.13 -15.40
CA GLU A 552 11.71 25.34 -14.98
C GLU A 552 12.72 24.40 -15.68
N LEU A 553 12.27 23.41 -16.43
CA LEU A 553 13.15 22.45 -17.10
C LEU A 553 13.90 23.11 -18.27
N THR A 554 15.23 22.99 -18.25
CA THR A 554 16.13 23.52 -19.29
C THR A 554 17.14 22.47 -19.70
N LEU A 555 17.81 22.66 -20.85
CA LEU A 555 18.90 21.78 -21.29
C LEU A 555 20.01 21.72 -20.24
N ALA A 556 20.37 22.85 -19.62
CA ALA A 556 21.39 22.90 -18.58
C ALA A 556 21.02 22.03 -17.36
N LYS A 557 19.75 22.03 -16.93
CA LYS A 557 19.28 21.16 -15.86
C LYS A 557 19.31 19.68 -16.24
N ILE A 558 19.04 19.35 -17.50
CA ILE A 558 19.15 17.98 -18.01
C ILE A 558 20.59 17.51 -17.97
N GLU A 559 21.53 18.31 -18.45
CA GLU A 559 22.97 18.00 -18.41
C GLU A 559 23.47 17.84 -16.97
N GLN A 560 23.02 18.68 -16.05
CA GLN A 560 23.33 18.56 -14.62
C GLN A 560 22.84 17.25 -14.00
N ARG A 561 21.69 16.72 -14.44
CA ARG A 561 21.13 15.45 -13.98
C ARG A 561 21.77 14.22 -14.61
N LEU A 562 22.38 14.39 -15.77
CA LEU A 562 23.07 13.36 -16.53
C LEU A 562 24.57 13.68 -16.62
N PRO A 563 25.30 13.70 -15.46
CA PRO A 563 26.62 14.32 -15.36
C PRO A 563 27.75 13.44 -15.86
N SER A 564 27.51 12.20 -16.26
CA SER A 564 28.58 11.28 -16.66
C SER A 564 29.24 11.73 -17.96
N GLN A 565 30.58 11.63 -17.97
CA GLN A 565 31.42 11.92 -19.13
C GLN A 565 31.96 10.63 -19.78
N GLN A 566 31.44 9.48 -19.40
CA GLN A 566 31.79 8.22 -20.07
C GLN A 566 31.39 8.32 -21.56
N PRO A 567 32.32 8.01 -22.50
CA PRO A 567 32.13 8.35 -23.91
C PRO A 567 30.79 7.90 -24.50
N THR A 568 30.45 6.64 -24.36
CA THR A 568 29.22 6.06 -24.91
C THR A 568 27.96 6.71 -24.32
N PHE A 569 27.98 7.01 -23.00
CA PHE A 569 26.88 7.72 -22.36
C PHE A 569 26.80 9.19 -22.80
N ALA A 570 27.95 9.88 -22.87
CA ALA A 570 28.03 11.28 -23.26
C ALA A 570 27.45 11.48 -24.67
N GLU A 571 27.83 10.64 -25.65
CA GLU A 571 27.26 10.66 -27.00
C GLU A 571 25.73 10.49 -26.99
N GLY A 572 25.21 9.57 -26.20
CA GLY A 572 23.77 9.35 -26.04
C GLY A 572 23.06 10.55 -25.43
N ARG A 573 23.63 11.13 -24.36
CA ARG A 573 23.14 12.36 -23.72
C ARG A 573 23.13 13.53 -24.72
N ASP A 574 24.19 13.70 -25.49
CA ASP A 574 24.34 14.80 -26.46
C ASP A 574 23.31 14.65 -27.58
N ARG A 575 23.02 13.41 -28.02
CA ARG A 575 21.90 13.13 -28.95
C ARG A 575 20.54 13.48 -28.31
N LEU A 576 20.34 13.20 -27.01
CA LEU A 576 19.13 13.54 -26.26
C LEU A 576 18.95 15.07 -26.23
N THR A 577 19.96 15.81 -25.78
CA THR A 577 19.90 17.28 -25.66
C THR A 577 19.75 17.96 -27.03
N ALA A 578 20.41 17.43 -28.08
CA ALA A 578 20.23 17.91 -29.46
C ALA A 578 18.78 17.71 -29.92
N SER A 579 18.17 16.55 -29.68
CA SER A 579 16.77 16.28 -30.04
C SER A 579 15.81 17.21 -29.30
N LEU A 580 16.04 17.46 -28.03
CA LEU A 580 15.19 18.36 -27.21
C LEU A 580 15.36 19.83 -27.65
N ARG A 581 16.57 20.25 -28.00
CA ARG A 581 16.84 21.58 -28.57
C ARG A 581 16.11 21.78 -29.90
N GLU A 582 16.11 20.75 -30.76
CA GLU A 582 15.39 20.76 -32.04
C GLU A 582 13.87 20.88 -31.85
N LEU A 583 13.33 20.34 -30.76
CA LEU A 583 11.92 20.49 -30.37
C LEU A 583 11.60 21.86 -29.74
N GLY A 584 12.62 22.67 -29.43
CA GLY A 584 12.48 24.02 -28.88
C GLY A 584 12.77 24.16 -27.38
N LEU A 585 13.31 23.16 -26.70
CA LEU A 585 13.79 23.29 -25.31
C LEU A 585 15.07 24.14 -25.28
N ARG A 586 15.13 25.12 -24.37
CA ARG A 586 16.25 26.08 -24.21
C ARG A 586 17.12 25.76 -22.99
#